data_e21f3e457c70480305b59761fc80a20d
#
_entry.id   e21f3e457c70480305b59761fc80a20d
#
_cell.length_a   1.000
_cell.length_b   1.000
_cell.length_c   1.000
_cell.angle_alpha   90.00
_cell.angle_beta   90.00
_cell.angle_gamma   90.00
#
_symmetry.space_group_name_H-M   'P 1'
#
loop_
_entity.id
_entity.type
_entity.pdbx_description
1 polymer ?
#
loop_
_entity_poly.entity_id
_entity_poly.type
_entity_poly.pdbx_seq_one_letter_code
_entity_poly.pdbx_strand_id
1 'polypeptide(L)'
;MAEKTIQTQTEKGDLQKLENTRNTEEYITPAVDIYEEEKGLALLADLPGVNKEGLDIQVKDDILTIQAHADYKNVATPFYKEFDIQHFFRQFQLSEKVDASKITAQFINGVLKLSLPKAEETLPRKITIEIG
;
A
#
# COMPACT_ATOMS: atom_id res chain seq x y z
N MET A 1 -5.09 -14.23 -16.06
CA MET A 1 -4.35 -13.75 -15.40
C MET A 1 -4.29 -12.36 -14.98
N ALA A 2 -3.40 -11.65 -15.24
CA ALA A 2 -3.21 -10.36 -14.65
C ALA A 2 -4.30 -9.38 -14.86
N GLU A 3 -5.11 -9.65 -15.78
CA GLU A 3 -6.10 -8.71 -16.12
C GLU A 3 -7.01 -8.38 -15.04
N LYS A 4 -7.24 -9.26 -14.15
CA LYS A 4 -8.14 -8.93 -13.12
C LYS A 4 -7.66 -7.82 -12.29
N THR A 5 -6.38 -7.58 -12.26
CA THR A 5 -5.95 -6.49 -11.45
C THR A 5 -6.47 -5.18 -11.96
N ILE A 6 -6.81 -5.13 -13.19
CA ILE A 6 -7.20 -3.87 -13.76
C ILE A 6 -8.50 -3.37 -13.24
N GLN A 7 -9.42 -4.28 -13.03
CA GLN A 7 -10.70 -3.84 -12.60
C GLN A 7 -10.69 -3.23 -11.25
N THR A 8 -9.84 -3.72 -10.40
CA THR A 8 -9.85 -3.22 -9.05
C THR A 8 -9.37 -1.80 -8.99
N GLN A 9 -8.76 -1.33 -10.05
CA GLN A 9 -8.18 -0.01 -10.00
C GLN A 9 -9.06 1.06 -10.55
N THR A 10 -10.23 0.71 -10.99
CA THR A 10 -11.06 1.68 -11.65
C THR A 10 -11.39 2.86 -10.81
N GLU A 11 -11.76 2.63 -9.58
CA GLU A 11 -12.11 3.72 -8.71
C GLU A 11 -10.92 4.45 -8.17
N LYS A 12 -9.83 3.77 -8.01
CA LYS A 12 -8.63 4.34 -7.43
C LYS A 12 -7.55 4.32 -8.49
N GLY A 13 -7.82 5.02 -9.57
CA GLY A 13 -6.94 4.95 -10.71
C GLY A 13 -5.52 5.43 -10.47
N ASP A 14 -5.26 6.05 -9.33
CA ASP A 14 -3.91 6.48 -9.01
C ASP A 14 -3.06 5.37 -8.46
N LEU A 15 -3.66 4.23 -8.16
CA LEU A 15 -2.93 3.06 -7.69
C LEU A 15 -3.31 1.86 -8.54
N GLN A 16 -2.32 1.11 -8.94
CA GLN A 16 -2.56 -0.11 -9.68
C GLN A 16 -1.75 -1.22 -9.06
N LYS A 17 -2.38 -2.37 -8.92
CA LYS A 17 -1.71 -3.54 -8.40
C LYS A 17 -0.81 -4.13 -9.46
N LEU A 18 0.43 -4.38 -9.13
CA LEU A 18 1.37 -4.96 -10.06
C LEU A 18 1.42 -6.46 -9.92
N GLU A 19 1.74 -7.12 -11.02
CA GLU A 19 1.97 -8.53 -10.98
C GLU A 19 3.22 -8.80 -10.17
N ASN A 20 3.10 -9.75 -9.30
CA ASN A 20 4.22 -10.12 -8.47
C ASN A 20 5.00 -11.23 -9.17
N THR A 21 6.23 -10.95 -9.54
CA THR A 21 7.03 -11.92 -10.25
C THR A 21 7.87 -12.78 -9.33
N ARG A 22 7.79 -12.56 -8.03
CA ARG A 22 8.55 -13.38 -7.11
C ARG A 22 7.89 -14.72 -6.92
N ASN A 23 8.65 -15.64 -6.40
CA ASN A 23 8.09 -16.89 -5.97
C ASN A 23 7.14 -16.62 -4.83
N THR A 24 5.86 -16.89 -5.05
CA THR A 24 4.85 -16.50 -4.07
C THR A 24 4.59 -17.55 -3.01
N GLU A 25 5.29 -18.65 -3.05
CA GLU A 25 5.04 -19.68 -2.05
C GLU A 25 5.30 -19.21 -0.64
N GLU A 26 6.26 -18.30 -0.49
CA GLU A 26 6.62 -17.82 0.82
C GLU A 26 6.00 -16.47 1.13
N TYR A 27 5.16 -15.97 0.27
CA TYR A 27 4.60 -14.64 0.44
C TYR A 27 3.09 -14.68 0.46
N ILE A 28 2.54 -13.84 1.30
CA ILE A 28 1.10 -13.68 1.43
C ILE A 28 0.77 -12.29 0.96
N THR A 29 -0.29 -12.18 0.19
CA THR A 29 -0.79 -10.89 -0.22
C THR A 29 -1.69 -10.35 0.88
N PRO A 30 -1.32 -9.24 1.50
CA PRO A 30 -2.15 -8.72 2.57
C PRO A 30 -3.45 -8.14 2.05
N ALA A 31 -4.45 -8.17 2.89
CA ALA A 31 -5.70 -7.50 2.57
C ALA A 31 -5.48 -6.00 2.60
N VAL A 32 -5.92 -5.31 1.58
CA VAL A 32 -5.71 -3.90 1.44
C VAL A 32 -7.02 -3.23 1.07
N ASP A 33 -7.29 -2.11 1.71
CA ASP A 33 -8.45 -1.29 1.44
C ASP A 33 -7.96 0.09 1.04
N ILE A 34 -8.48 0.62 -0.05
CA ILE A 34 -8.06 1.92 -0.56
C ILE A 34 -9.28 2.80 -0.65
N TYR A 35 -9.21 4.00 -0.09
CA TYR A 35 -10.32 4.91 -0.16
C TYR A 35 -9.82 6.33 -0.37
N GLU A 36 -10.71 7.19 -0.82
CA GLU A 36 -10.35 8.56 -1.11
C GLU A 36 -10.46 9.43 0.12
N GLU A 37 -9.52 10.34 0.24
CA GLU A 37 -9.55 11.37 1.25
C GLU A 37 -9.56 12.71 0.57
N GLU A 38 -9.72 13.75 1.37
CA GLU A 38 -9.89 15.08 0.81
C GLU A 38 -8.77 15.47 -0.13
N LYS A 39 -7.54 15.15 0.22
CA LYS A 39 -6.40 15.59 -0.57
C LYS A 39 -5.60 14.45 -1.16
N GLY A 40 -6.17 13.27 -1.21
CA GLY A 40 -5.44 12.15 -1.76
C GLY A 40 -6.13 10.85 -1.48
N LEU A 41 -5.34 9.83 -1.32
CA LEU A 41 -5.83 8.49 -1.07
C LEU A 41 -5.30 8.00 0.26
N ALA A 42 -6.04 7.10 0.87
CA ALA A 42 -5.57 6.37 2.03
C ALA A 42 -5.60 4.89 1.70
N LEU A 43 -4.56 4.20 2.15
CA LEU A 43 -4.45 2.78 1.95
C LEU A 43 -4.31 2.14 3.33
N LEU A 44 -5.15 1.14 3.59
CA LEU A 44 -5.05 0.38 4.82
C LEU A 44 -4.64 -1.04 4.48
N ALA A 45 -3.59 -1.52 5.10
CA ALA A 45 -3.13 -2.88 4.90
C ALA A 45 -3.16 -3.62 6.21
N ASP A 46 -3.71 -4.81 6.18
CA ASP A 46 -3.82 -5.63 7.37
C ASP A 46 -2.62 -6.56 7.42
N LEU A 47 -1.77 -6.35 8.41
CA LEU A 47 -0.51 -7.10 8.52
C LEU A 47 -0.44 -7.74 9.91
N PRO A 48 -1.24 -8.77 10.13
CA PRO A 48 -1.32 -9.35 11.47
C PRO A 48 0.01 -9.99 11.87
N GLY A 49 0.38 -9.75 13.12
CA GLY A 49 1.59 -10.33 13.65
C GLY A 49 2.87 -9.61 13.30
N VAL A 50 2.79 -8.54 12.51
CA VAL A 50 3.96 -7.78 12.10
C VAL A 50 4.28 -6.74 13.15
N ASN A 51 5.56 -6.63 13.48
CA ASN A 51 6.05 -5.54 14.30
C ASN A 51 6.65 -4.48 13.42
N LYS A 52 6.79 -3.29 13.99
CA LYS A 52 7.33 -2.18 13.24
C LYS A 52 8.68 -2.52 12.62
N GLU A 53 9.49 -3.28 13.34
CA GLU A 53 10.80 -3.65 12.84
C GLU A 53 10.74 -4.57 11.64
N GLY A 54 9.64 -5.28 11.46
CA GLY A 54 9.49 -6.17 10.33
C GLY A 54 8.80 -5.56 9.14
N LEU A 55 8.58 -4.25 9.18
CA LEU A 55 7.83 -3.58 8.13
C LEU A 55 8.76 -2.69 7.32
N ASP A 56 8.69 -2.82 6.01
CA ASP A 56 9.49 -2.02 5.10
C ASP A 56 8.60 -1.48 4.00
N ILE A 57 8.63 -0.18 3.80
CA ILE A 57 7.83 0.48 2.80
C ILE A 57 8.75 1.36 1.97
N GLN A 58 8.68 1.21 0.66
CA GLN A 58 9.56 1.96 -0.22
C GLN A 58 8.78 2.45 -1.43
N VAL A 59 9.22 3.57 -1.97
CA VAL A 59 8.74 4.04 -3.25
C VAL A 59 9.96 4.24 -4.13
N LYS A 60 9.96 3.60 -5.27
CA LYS A 60 11.04 3.74 -6.22
C LYS A 60 10.45 3.66 -7.62
N ASP A 61 10.77 4.65 -8.44
CA ASP A 61 10.29 4.69 -9.82
C ASP A 61 8.78 4.58 -9.88
N ASP A 62 8.12 5.29 -8.97
CA ASP A 62 6.67 5.33 -8.87
C ASP A 62 6.04 3.98 -8.52
N ILE A 63 6.81 3.09 -7.95
CA ILE A 63 6.30 1.83 -7.48
C ILE A 63 6.38 1.81 -5.96
N LEU A 64 5.22 1.66 -5.35
CA LEU A 64 5.11 1.54 -3.90
C LEU A 64 5.19 0.08 -3.53
N THR A 65 6.15 -0.27 -2.71
CA THR A 65 6.34 -1.64 -2.26
C THR A 65 6.12 -1.72 -0.78
N ILE A 66 5.27 -2.62 -0.37
CA ILE A 66 5.04 -2.94 1.03
C ILE A 66 5.53 -4.35 1.27
N GLN A 67 6.52 -4.46 2.13
CA GLN A 67 7.05 -5.75 2.54
C GLN A 67 7.01 -5.83 4.04
N ALA A 68 6.65 -6.99 4.55
CA ALA A 68 6.60 -7.16 5.99
C ALA A 68 6.78 -8.61 6.32
N HIS A 69 7.23 -8.87 7.53
CA HIS A 69 7.25 -10.24 8.01
C HIS A 69 6.74 -10.29 9.43
N ALA A 70 6.03 -11.35 9.73
CA ALA A 70 5.48 -11.60 11.05
C ALA A 70 6.19 -12.81 11.61
N ASP A 71 6.63 -12.69 12.85
CA ASP A 71 7.32 -13.77 13.52
C ASP A 71 6.38 -14.35 14.57
N TYR A 72 5.93 -15.56 14.36
CA TYR A 72 4.97 -16.19 15.25
C TYR A 72 5.60 -17.14 16.25
N LYS A 73 6.91 -17.07 16.39
CA LYS A 73 7.58 -17.99 17.32
C LYS A 73 7.02 -17.93 18.72
N ASN A 74 6.64 -16.75 19.15
CA ASN A 74 6.17 -16.58 20.50
C ASN A 74 4.66 -16.70 20.65
N VAL A 75 3.99 -17.05 19.58
CA VAL A 75 2.55 -17.19 19.64
C VAL A 75 2.24 -18.61 20.10
N ALA A 76 1.59 -18.73 21.23
CA ALA A 76 1.31 -20.04 21.80
C ALA A 76 0.06 -20.61 21.19
N THR A 77 0.17 -21.06 19.96
CA THR A 77 -0.95 -21.72 19.31
C THR A 77 -0.42 -22.79 18.37
N PRO A 78 -1.04 -23.95 18.37
CA PRO A 78 -0.55 -25.04 17.51
C PRO A 78 -0.64 -24.72 16.03
N PHE A 79 -1.49 -23.80 15.67
CA PHE A 79 -1.66 -23.50 14.25
C PHE A 79 -0.44 -22.87 13.61
N TYR A 80 0.43 -22.26 14.40
CA TYR A 80 1.56 -21.55 13.84
C TYR A 80 2.87 -22.29 14.02
N LYS A 81 2.81 -23.53 14.41
CA LYS A 81 4.06 -24.26 14.65
C LYS A 81 4.90 -24.40 13.41
N GLU A 82 4.24 -24.56 12.29
CA GLU A 82 4.96 -24.76 11.03
C GLU A 82 5.34 -23.47 10.36
N PHE A 83 4.84 -22.35 10.85
CA PHE A 83 5.05 -21.07 10.20
C PHE A 83 5.57 -20.07 11.20
N ASP A 84 6.86 -20.18 11.49
CA ASP A 84 7.46 -19.24 12.42
C ASP A 84 7.46 -17.83 11.87
N ILE A 85 7.62 -17.70 10.56
CA ILE A 85 7.72 -16.41 9.92
C ILE A 85 6.82 -16.41 8.70
N GLN A 86 6.05 -15.35 8.58
CA GLN A 86 5.23 -15.13 7.39
C GLN A 86 5.64 -13.85 6.73
N HIS A 87 5.73 -13.89 5.41
CA HIS A 87 6.12 -12.74 4.63
C HIS A 87 4.93 -12.18 3.90
N PHE A 88 4.77 -10.88 3.97
CA PHE A 88 3.74 -10.17 3.22
C PHE A 88 4.41 -9.33 2.17
N PHE A 89 3.80 -9.26 1.00
CA PHE A 89 4.38 -8.49 -0.09
C PHE A 89 3.28 -7.96 -0.99
N ARG A 90 3.35 -6.68 -1.28
CA ARG A 90 2.41 -6.09 -2.21
C ARG A 90 3.01 -4.86 -2.85
N GLN A 91 2.72 -4.67 -4.13
CA GLN A 91 3.21 -3.52 -4.87
C GLN A 91 2.09 -2.81 -5.57
N PHE A 92 2.23 -1.51 -5.69
CA PHE A 92 1.29 -0.67 -6.40
C PHE A 92 2.05 0.28 -7.31
N GLN A 93 1.49 0.52 -8.48
CA GLN A 93 2.00 1.54 -9.37
C GLN A 93 1.33 2.86 -9.02
N LEU A 94 2.10 3.87 -8.71
CA LEU A 94 1.58 5.19 -8.39
C LEU A 94 1.48 6.00 -9.67
N SER A 95 0.39 6.74 -9.79
CA SER A 95 0.27 7.63 -10.93
C SER A 95 1.05 8.92 -10.62
N GLU A 96 1.27 9.70 -11.66
CA GLU A 96 1.96 10.97 -11.45
C GLU A 96 1.13 11.95 -10.63
N LYS A 97 -0.12 11.62 -10.41
CA LYS A 97 -0.97 12.48 -9.58
C LYS A 97 -0.70 12.35 -8.11
N VAL A 98 0.06 11.34 -7.71
CA VAL A 98 0.41 11.15 -6.31
C VAL A 98 1.76 11.78 -6.04
N ASP A 99 1.85 12.55 -4.98
CA ASP A 99 3.12 13.14 -4.58
C ASP A 99 3.86 12.15 -3.69
N ALA A 100 4.76 11.41 -4.30
CA ALA A 100 5.45 10.35 -3.58
C ALA A 100 6.31 10.88 -2.45
N SER A 101 6.76 12.11 -2.55
CA SER A 101 7.63 12.67 -1.52
C SER A 101 6.89 13.02 -0.24
N LYS A 102 5.57 13.02 -0.29
CA LYS A 102 4.76 13.38 0.87
C LYS A 102 3.95 12.24 1.43
N ILE A 103 4.27 11.03 1.03
CA ILE A 103 3.58 9.86 1.57
C ILE A 103 3.98 9.68 3.02
N THR A 104 3.00 9.44 3.87
CA THR A 104 3.26 9.17 5.28
C THR A 104 2.64 7.84 5.67
N ALA A 105 3.15 7.28 6.75
CA ALA A 105 2.74 5.96 7.19
C ALA A 105 2.51 5.96 8.69
N GLN A 106 1.49 5.22 9.10
CA GLN A 106 1.23 4.93 10.50
C GLN A 106 1.01 3.43 10.62
N PHE A 107 1.54 2.85 11.67
CA PHE A 107 1.38 1.41 11.87
C PHE A 107 0.97 1.19 13.32
N ILE A 108 -0.26 0.71 13.51
CA ILE A 108 -0.82 0.52 14.84
C ILE A 108 -1.55 -0.81 14.87
N ASN A 109 -1.15 -1.65 15.82
CA ASN A 109 -1.86 -2.92 16.07
C ASN A 109 -2.03 -3.76 14.80
N GLY A 110 -0.96 -3.86 14.02
CA GLY A 110 -1.00 -4.68 12.82
C GLY A 110 -1.70 -4.07 11.63
N VAL A 111 -2.11 -2.82 11.73
CA VAL A 111 -2.75 -2.15 10.61
C VAL A 111 -1.85 -1.02 10.14
N LEU A 112 -1.49 -1.07 8.88
CA LEU A 112 -0.69 -0.04 8.25
C LEU A 112 -1.62 0.92 7.52
N LYS A 113 -1.48 2.20 7.81
CA LYS A 113 -2.20 3.22 7.07
C LYS A 113 -1.21 4.09 6.34
N LEU A 114 -1.35 4.16 5.03
CA LEU A 114 -0.55 5.07 4.21
C LEU A 114 -1.44 6.18 3.72
N SER A 115 -0.92 7.39 3.82
CA SER A 115 -1.58 8.57 3.25
C SER A 115 -0.81 8.95 2.01
N LEU A 116 -1.52 9.00 0.90
CA LEU A 116 -0.91 9.28 -0.41
C LEU A 116 -1.51 10.57 -0.94
N PRO A 117 -0.91 11.70 -0.62
CA PRO A 117 -1.48 12.96 -1.08
C PRO A 117 -1.28 13.15 -2.56
N LYS A 118 -2.19 13.89 -3.17
CA LYS A 118 -2.05 14.21 -4.57
C LYS A 118 -1.12 15.38 -4.75
N ALA A 119 -0.43 15.36 -5.87
CA ALA A 119 0.45 16.47 -6.21
C ALA A 119 -0.36 17.73 -6.38
N GLU A 120 0.24 18.85 -5.98
CA GLU A 120 -0.50 20.11 -5.98
C GLU A 120 -1.01 20.50 -7.34
N GLU A 121 -0.24 20.19 -8.35
CA GLU A 121 -0.66 20.60 -9.68
C GLU A 121 -1.88 19.83 -10.17
N THR A 122 -2.24 18.75 -9.49
CA THR A 122 -3.41 18.00 -9.88
C THR A 122 -4.62 18.31 -9.01
N LEU A 123 -4.46 19.17 -8.03
CA LEU A 123 -5.58 19.57 -7.20
C LEU A 123 -6.38 20.66 -7.91
N PRO A 124 -7.67 20.74 -7.64
CA PRO A 124 -8.47 21.80 -8.25
C PRO A 124 -7.93 23.16 -7.86
N ARG A 125 -7.88 24.05 -8.81
CA ARG A 125 -7.45 25.41 -8.57
C ARG A 125 -8.49 26.38 -9.03
N LYS A 126 -8.59 27.46 -8.30
CA LYS A 126 -9.46 28.52 -8.70
C LYS A 126 -8.72 29.42 -9.66
N ILE A 127 -9.35 29.74 -10.76
CA ILE A 127 -8.73 30.55 -11.77
C ILE A 127 -9.29 31.96 -11.65
N THR A 128 -8.39 32.93 -11.55
CA THR A 128 -8.79 34.30 -11.47
C THR A 128 -9.11 34.80 -12.86
N ILE A 129 -10.26 35.41 -12.99
CA ILE A 129 -10.72 35.95 -14.25
C ILE A 129 -10.38 37.42 -14.31
N GLU A 130 -9.64 37.79 -15.32
CA GLU A 130 -9.35 39.21 -15.52
C GLU A 130 -10.20 39.74 -16.64
N ILE A 131 -10.72 40.90 -16.40
CA ILE A 131 -11.53 41.57 -17.38
C ILE A 131 -10.74 42.71 -17.93
N GLY A 132 -10.42 42.62 -19.18
CA GLY A 132 -9.52 43.54 -19.72
C GLY A 132 -10.09 44.67 -20.50
#